data_bcce72e45048b87704bfb934a38e6500
#
_entry.id   bcce72e45048b87704bfb934a38e6500
#
_cell.length_a   1.000
_cell.length_b   1.000
_cell.length_c   1.000
_cell.angle_alpha   90.00
_cell.angle_beta   90.00
_cell.angle_gamma   90.00
#
_symmetry.space_group_name_H-M   'P 1'
#
loop_
_entity.id
_entity.type
_entity.pdbx_description
1 polymer ?
#
loop_
_entity_poly.entity_id
_entity_poly.type
_entity_poly.pdbx_seq_one_letter_code
_entity_poly.pdbx_strand_id
1 'polypeptide(L)' 'MKRKYILFLICSFFLGGASAQTLEQARALFTKGDYEQAKPVFQKYAKSQPSNGNYSYWYGVCCLKTGEPEEAVKYLETA' A
#
# COMPACT_ATOMS: atom_id res chain seq x y z
N MET A 1 0.78 18.88 27.59
CA MET A 1 0.04 17.73 27.92
C MET A 1 -1.22 17.60 27.16
N LYS A 2 -1.89 18.66 26.89
CA LYS A 2 -3.07 18.53 26.09
C LYS A 2 -2.76 18.01 24.73
N ARG A 3 -1.59 18.24 24.26
CA ARG A 3 -1.25 17.78 22.96
C ARG A 3 -1.38 16.31 22.78
N LYS A 4 -1.16 15.58 23.83
CA LYS A 4 -1.26 14.16 23.73
C LYS A 4 -2.65 13.73 23.36
N TYR A 5 -3.59 14.42 23.87
CA TYR A 5 -4.95 14.03 23.56
C TYR A 5 -5.24 14.21 22.11
N ILE A 6 -4.70 15.24 21.57
CA ILE A 6 -4.94 15.48 20.17
C ILE A 6 -4.39 14.36 19.34
N LEU A 7 -3.26 13.86 19.73
CA LEU A 7 -2.69 12.75 19.00
C LEU A 7 -3.58 11.54 19.04
N PHE A 8 -4.20 11.31 20.15
CA PHE A 8 -5.12 10.22 20.25
C PHE A 8 -6.25 10.35 19.30
N LEU A 9 -6.80 11.52 19.24
CA LEU A 9 -7.91 11.75 18.35
C LEU A 9 -7.52 11.46 16.94
N ILE A 10 -6.36 11.88 16.56
CA ILE A 10 -5.89 11.66 15.23
C ILE A 10 -5.77 10.20 14.94
N CYS A 11 -5.29 9.45 15.88
CA CYS A 11 -5.13 8.03 15.67
C CYS A 11 -6.46 7.35 15.41
N SER A 12 -7.43 7.62 16.23
CA SER A 12 -8.68 6.93 16.05
C SER A 12 -9.32 7.32 14.74
N PHE A 13 -9.20 8.56 14.40
CA PHE A 13 -9.73 8.99 13.15
C PHE A 13 -9.05 8.27 12.02
N PHE A 14 -7.78 8.08 12.15
CA PHE A 14 -6.98 7.44 11.15
C PHE A 14 -7.40 5.99 10.90
N LEU A 15 -7.83 5.31 11.90
CA LEU A 15 -8.27 3.96 11.73
C LEU A 15 -9.37 3.85 10.70
N GLY A 16 -10.31 4.71 10.80
CA GLY A 16 -11.39 4.68 9.84
C GLY A 16 -10.88 4.97 8.45
N GLY A 17 -9.98 5.89 8.34
CA GLY A 17 -9.44 6.21 7.05
C GLY A 17 -8.71 5.06 6.44
N ALA A 18 -7.95 4.36 7.25
CA ALA A 18 -7.18 3.25 6.74
C ALA A 18 -8.05 2.17 6.13
N SER A 19 -9.17 1.89 6.77
CA SER A 19 -10.00 0.82 6.28
C SER A 19 -10.74 1.22 5.02
N ALA A 20 -10.75 2.48 4.69
CA ALA A 20 -11.45 2.94 3.50
C ALA A 20 -10.54 3.20 2.33
N GLN A 21 -9.29 2.79 2.42
CA GLN A 21 -8.37 3.04 1.33
C GLN A 21 -8.77 2.25 0.10
N THR A 22 -8.80 2.94 -1.03
CA THR A 22 -9.20 2.33 -2.29
C THR A 22 -8.00 2.18 -3.21
N LEU A 23 -8.21 1.47 -4.30
CA LEU A 23 -7.17 1.30 -5.30
C LEU A 23 -6.74 2.65 -5.87
N GLU A 24 -7.67 3.54 -6.05
CA GLU A 24 -7.38 4.84 -6.57
C GLU A 24 -6.46 5.62 -5.65
N GLN A 25 -6.72 5.54 -4.35
CA GLN A 25 -5.87 6.20 -3.38
C GLN A 25 -4.48 5.58 -3.37
N ALA A 26 -4.41 4.27 -3.51
CA ALA A 26 -3.13 3.59 -3.54
C ALA A 26 -2.32 4.02 -4.77
N ARG A 27 -2.98 4.20 -5.89
CA ARG A 27 -2.29 4.65 -7.10
C ARG A 27 -1.75 6.06 -6.92
N ALA A 28 -2.49 6.91 -6.23
CA ALA A 28 -2.02 8.26 -5.95
C ALA A 28 -0.80 8.22 -5.05
N LEU A 29 -0.82 7.37 -4.04
CA LEU A 29 0.33 7.21 -3.16
C LEU A 29 1.53 6.68 -3.93
N PHE A 30 1.29 5.73 -4.81
CA PHE A 30 2.34 5.17 -5.63
C PHE A 30 3.00 6.26 -6.48
N THR A 31 2.20 7.10 -7.10
CA THR A 31 2.70 8.18 -7.94
C THR A 31 3.52 9.18 -7.12
N LYS A 32 3.12 9.41 -5.88
CA LYS A 32 3.86 10.30 -5.01
C LYS A 32 5.16 9.69 -4.51
N GLY A 33 5.32 8.41 -4.65
CA GLY A 33 6.48 7.73 -4.11
C GLY A 33 6.27 7.19 -2.72
N ASP A 34 5.04 7.20 -2.23
CA ASP A 34 4.74 6.72 -0.89
C ASP A 34 4.43 5.23 -0.96
N TYR A 35 5.45 4.46 -1.26
CA TYR A 35 5.26 3.03 -1.54
C TYR A 35 4.86 2.24 -0.32
N GLU A 36 5.30 2.66 0.84
CA GLU A 36 4.94 1.93 2.06
C GLU A 36 3.47 1.98 2.34
N GLN A 37 2.84 3.11 2.10
CA GLN A 37 1.42 3.21 2.35
C GLN A 37 0.60 2.58 1.23
N ALA A 38 1.10 2.59 0.03
CA ALA A 38 0.40 1.98 -1.09
C ALA A 38 0.50 0.47 -1.06
N LYS A 39 1.57 -0.06 -0.50
CA LYS A 39 1.87 -1.47 -0.55
C LYS A 39 0.77 -2.38 -0.04
N PRO A 40 0.19 -2.15 1.14
CA PRO A 40 -0.83 -3.07 1.63
C PRO A 40 -2.07 -3.12 0.74
N VAL A 41 -2.39 -2.03 0.10
CA VAL A 41 -3.55 -2.02 -0.78
C VAL A 41 -3.25 -2.83 -2.04
N PHE A 42 -2.10 -2.62 -2.64
CA PHE A 42 -1.73 -3.38 -3.82
C PHE A 42 -1.54 -4.85 -3.50
N GLN A 43 -1.06 -5.17 -2.31
CA GLN A 43 -0.92 -6.55 -1.90
C GLN A 43 -2.26 -7.25 -1.90
N LYS A 44 -3.26 -6.59 -1.36
CA LYS A 44 -4.60 -7.14 -1.30
C LYS A 44 -5.13 -7.43 -2.70
N TYR A 45 -4.96 -6.48 -3.61
CA TYR A 45 -5.46 -6.67 -4.97
C TYR A 45 -4.64 -7.69 -5.74
N ALA A 46 -3.33 -7.70 -5.55
CA ALA A 46 -2.50 -8.68 -6.25
C ALA A 46 -2.83 -10.10 -5.81
N LYS A 47 -3.14 -10.28 -4.54
CA LYS A 47 -3.46 -11.61 -4.04
C LYS A 47 -4.85 -12.06 -4.44
N SER A 48 -5.80 -11.14 -4.52
CA SER A 48 -7.15 -11.52 -4.87
C SER A 48 -7.32 -11.67 -6.37
N GLN A 49 -6.48 -11.02 -7.17
CA GLN A 49 -6.57 -11.14 -8.63
C GLN A 49 -5.18 -11.39 -9.19
N PRO A 50 -4.64 -12.59 -8.98
CA PRO A 50 -3.26 -12.86 -9.37
C PRO A 50 -3.00 -12.81 -10.87
N SER A 51 -4.04 -12.94 -11.68
CA SER A 51 -3.84 -12.88 -13.12
C SER A 51 -3.83 -11.44 -13.64
N ASN A 52 -4.06 -10.46 -12.79
CA ASN A 52 -4.02 -9.07 -13.22
C ASN A 52 -2.59 -8.57 -13.11
N GLY A 53 -1.92 -8.46 -14.25
CA GLY A 53 -0.52 -8.07 -14.27
C GLY A 53 -0.26 -6.70 -13.71
N ASN A 54 -1.22 -5.78 -13.85
CA ASN A 54 -1.03 -4.45 -13.30
C ASN A 54 -0.92 -4.47 -11.78
N TYR A 55 -1.76 -5.24 -11.13
CA TYR A 55 -1.71 -5.33 -9.67
C TYR A 55 -0.40 -5.95 -9.22
N SER A 56 0.03 -7.00 -9.91
CA SER A 56 1.29 -7.64 -9.57
C SER A 56 2.46 -6.69 -9.77
N TYR A 57 2.42 -5.91 -10.83
CA TYR A 57 3.48 -4.97 -11.12
C TYR A 57 3.55 -3.90 -10.02
N TRP A 58 2.42 -3.31 -9.68
CA TRP A 58 2.41 -2.26 -8.66
C TRP A 58 2.87 -2.78 -7.31
N TYR A 59 2.40 -3.95 -6.94
CA TYR A 59 2.82 -4.51 -5.67
C TYR A 59 4.30 -4.86 -5.71
N GLY A 60 4.77 -5.42 -6.82
CA GLY A 60 6.18 -5.75 -6.96
C GLY A 60 7.07 -4.54 -6.83
N VAL A 61 6.68 -3.43 -7.46
CA VAL A 61 7.47 -2.21 -7.35
C VAL A 61 7.47 -1.71 -5.91
N CYS A 62 6.33 -1.78 -5.24
CA CYS A 62 6.27 -1.39 -3.84
C CYS A 62 7.20 -2.24 -2.99
N CYS A 63 7.25 -3.53 -3.25
CA CYS A 63 8.15 -4.40 -2.52
C CYS A 63 9.60 -4.02 -2.76
N LEU A 64 9.94 -3.73 -4.01
CA LEU A 64 11.29 -3.34 -4.34
C LEU A 64 11.69 -2.07 -3.62
N LYS A 65 10.80 -1.09 -3.59
CA LYS A 65 11.11 0.20 -2.99
C LYS A 65 11.09 0.15 -1.47
N THR A 66 10.46 -0.84 -0.88
CA THR A 66 10.41 -0.94 0.57
C THR A 66 11.36 -1.99 1.12
N GLY A 67 12.28 -2.47 0.31
CA GLY A 67 13.33 -3.36 0.80
C GLY A 67 12.99 -4.83 0.84
N GLU A 68 12.08 -5.27 -0.03
CA GLU A 68 11.73 -6.69 -0.11
C GLU A 68 11.95 -7.19 -1.53
N PRO A 69 13.21 -7.28 -1.95
CA PRO A 69 13.51 -7.61 -3.34
C PRO A 69 13.07 -9.01 -3.75
N GLU A 70 13.05 -9.95 -2.84
CA GLU A 70 12.64 -11.30 -3.19
C GLU A 70 11.18 -11.37 -3.52
N GLU A 71 10.38 -10.71 -2.72
CA GLU A 71 8.96 -10.65 -2.99
C GLU A 71 8.73 -9.86 -4.29
N ALA A 72 9.52 -8.82 -4.50
CA ALA A 72 9.38 -8.01 -5.70
C ALA A 72 9.60 -8.82 -6.95
N VAL A 73 10.63 -9.65 -6.96
CA VAL A 73 10.92 -10.47 -8.13
C VAL A 73 9.76 -11.39 -8.43
N LYS A 74 9.22 -12.00 -7.40
CA LYS A 74 8.12 -12.93 -7.54
C LYS A 74 6.93 -12.28 -8.26
N TYR A 75 6.56 -11.09 -7.83
CA TYR A 75 5.40 -10.44 -8.41
C TYR A 75 5.72 -9.76 -9.73
N LEU A 76 6.91 -9.25 -9.91
CA LEU A 76 7.28 -8.65 -11.18
C LEU A 76 7.40 -9.68 -12.27
N GLU A 77 7.81 -10.87 -11.95
CA GLU A 77 7.85 -11.93 -12.94
C GLU A 77 6.47 -12.34 -13.37
N THR A 78 5.53 -12.28 -12.47
CA THR A 78 4.15 -12.61 -12.79
C THR A 78 3.52 -11.55 -13.67
N ALA A 79 3.91 -10.34 -13.46
CA ALA A 79 3.36 -9.24 -14.24
C ALA A 79 3.82 -9.36 -15.70
#